data_a47cf57479d8eebf080be91a7ad6c888
#
_entry.id   a47cf57479d8eebf080be91a7ad6c888
#
_cell.length_a   1.000
_cell.length_b   1.000
_cell.length_c   1.000
_cell.angle_alpha   90.00
_cell.angle_beta   90.00
_cell.angle_gamma   90.00
#
_symmetry.space_group_name_H-M   'P 1'
#
loop_
_entity.id
_entity.type
_entity.pdbx_description
1 polymer ?
#
loop_
_entity_poly.entity_id
_entity_poly.type
_entity_poly.pdbx_seq_one_letter_code
_entity_poly.pdbx_strand_id
1 'polypeptide(L)'
;KQPFAAWMTRAMLVVPYAEKAIYELPEDELSAERILEVCRDVEQRLLGLEQGSFRPVLSVPHLLSGEASAYYHGYVLAEMGVEQTRQFILNRDGFLTDNPKLAPTLCESYWKPGNRYGLHDYLQRMTGERLNAQPMADRVNRSTEEAIAMARESYDRVGNQDGFQGPVDMNASIALIHGQQIIADTKSMSFEEAAAKFEAFIQQHSPSGENGS
;
A
#
# COMPACT_ATOMS: atom_id res chain seq x y z
N LYS A 1 -4.74 -3.36 -9.40
CA LYS A 1 -5.63 -3.54 -8.21
C LYS A 1 -5.27 -4.84 -7.52
N GLN A 2 -5.24 -4.85 -6.19
CA GLN A 2 -5.01 -6.08 -5.42
C GLN A 2 -6.32 -6.87 -5.35
N PRO A 3 -6.41 -8.08 -5.94
CA PRO A 3 -7.65 -8.85 -5.99
C PRO A 3 -8.13 -9.28 -4.59
N PHE A 4 -7.23 -9.29 -3.60
CA PHE A 4 -7.51 -9.69 -2.22
C PHE A 4 -7.59 -8.52 -1.24
N ALA A 5 -7.88 -7.28 -1.70
CA ALA A 5 -7.86 -6.09 -0.84
C ALA A 5 -8.76 -6.22 0.40
N ALA A 6 -9.98 -6.75 0.24
CA ALA A 6 -10.90 -6.96 1.36
C ALA A 6 -10.36 -7.98 2.36
N TRP A 7 -9.82 -9.09 1.87
CA TRP A 7 -9.21 -10.11 2.73
C TRP A 7 -7.96 -9.59 3.46
N MET A 8 -7.09 -8.87 2.76
CA MET A 8 -5.89 -8.27 3.35
C MET A 8 -6.24 -7.26 4.45
N THR A 9 -7.26 -6.42 4.23
CA THR A 9 -7.75 -5.49 5.24
C THR A 9 -8.25 -6.23 6.48
N ARG A 10 -9.04 -7.30 6.31
CA ARG A 10 -9.51 -8.13 7.41
C ARG A 10 -8.35 -8.83 8.14
N ALA A 11 -7.36 -9.32 7.41
CA ALA A 11 -6.16 -9.94 7.99
C ALA A 11 -5.34 -8.94 8.83
N MET A 12 -5.24 -7.69 8.40
CA MET A 12 -4.62 -6.63 9.21
C MET A 12 -5.39 -6.34 10.50
N LEU A 13 -6.71 -6.45 10.48
CA LEU A 13 -7.56 -6.22 11.66
C LEU A 13 -7.45 -7.33 12.70
N VAL A 14 -7.07 -8.56 12.31
CA VAL A 14 -6.92 -9.68 13.27
C VAL A 14 -5.98 -9.32 14.41
N VAL A 15 -4.83 -8.70 14.10
CA VAL A 15 -3.80 -8.41 15.10
C VAL A 15 -4.31 -7.44 16.18
N PRO A 16 -4.79 -6.23 15.86
CA PRO A 16 -5.25 -5.29 16.89
C PRO A 16 -6.49 -5.77 17.65
N TYR A 17 -7.37 -6.57 17.01
CA TYR A 17 -8.51 -7.13 17.71
C TYR A 17 -8.11 -8.24 18.68
N ALA A 18 -7.16 -9.10 18.31
CA ALA A 18 -6.63 -10.12 19.21
C ALA A 18 -5.87 -9.49 20.38
N GLU A 19 -5.00 -8.51 20.07
CA GLU A 19 -4.22 -7.80 21.08
C GLU A 19 -5.14 -7.10 22.10
N LYS A 20 -6.14 -6.38 21.62
CA LYS A 20 -7.16 -5.75 22.47
C LYS A 20 -7.86 -6.80 23.36
N ALA A 21 -8.33 -7.89 22.76
CA ALA A 21 -9.05 -8.93 23.49
C ALA A 21 -8.18 -9.62 24.56
N ILE A 22 -6.88 -9.82 24.28
CA ILE A 22 -5.93 -10.37 25.26
C ILE A 22 -5.71 -9.39 26.41
N TYR A 23 -5.55 -8.08 26.15
CA TYR A 23 -5.32 -7.08 27.19
C TYR A 23 -6.55 -6.76 28.03
N GLU A 24 -7.73 -7.13 27.57
CA GLU A 24 -8.99 -7.00 28.31
C GLU A 24 -9.35 -8.25 29.13
N LEU A 25 -8.54 -9.33 29.04
CA LEU A 25 -8.73 -10.50 29.89
C LEU A 25 -8.48 -10.15 31.36
N PRO A 26 -9.31 -10.64 32.31
CA PRO A 26 -9.02 -10.60 33.72
C PRO A 26 -7.69 -11.33 34.03
N GLU A 27 -6.96 -10.86 35.05
CA GLU A 27 -5.64 -11.39 35.37
C GLU A 27 -5.69 -12.90 35.73
N ASP A 28 -6.75 -13.35 36.36
CA ASP A 28 -7.00 -14.74 36.74
C ASP A 28 -7.38 -15.65 35.55
N GLU A 29 -7.75 -15.07 34.39
CA GLU A 29 -7.99 -15.78 33.13
C GLU A 29 -6.76 -15.84 32.22
N LEU A 30 -5.67 -15.15 32.55
CA LEU A 30 -4.47 -15.12 31.76
C LEU A 30 -3.71 -16.46 31.77
N SER A 31 -4.08 -17.35 30.84
CA SER A 31 -3.38 -18.60 30.60
C SER A 31 -3.03 -18.73 29.12
N ALA A 32 -2.05 -19.60 28.80
CA ALA A 32 -1.66 -19.86 27.42
C ALA A 32 -2.83 -20.40 26.59
N GLU A 33 -3.62 -21.29 27.17
CA GLU A 33 -4.81 -21.89 26.56
C GLU A 33 -5.85 -20.82 26.22
N ARG A 34 -6.12 -19.91 27.17
CA ARG A 34 -7.10 -18.85 26.99
C ARG A 34 -6.67 -17.85 25.93
N ILE A 35 -5.40 -17.48 25.91
CA ILE A 35 -4.84 -16.61 24.88
C ILE A 35 -4.97 -17.25 23.49
N LEU A 36 -4.69 -18.55 23.36
CA LEU A 36 -4.85 -19.27 22.09
C LEU A 36 -6.32 -19.33 21.64
N GLU A 37 -7.26 -19.52 22.55
CA GLU A 37 -8.70 -19.48 22.27
C GLU A 37 -9.10 -18.11 21.73
N VAL A 38 -8.73 -17.02 22.41
CA VAL A 38 -9.01 -15.66 21.97
C VAL A 38 -8.46 -15.39 20.58
N CYS A 39 -7.23 -15.82 20.29
CA CYS A 39 -6.64 -15.65 18.98
C CYS A 39 -7.43 -16.39 17.88
N ARG A 40 -7.82 -17.65 18.14
CA ARG A 40 -8.62 -18.46 17.20
C ARG A 40 -9.99 -17.86 16.95
N ASP A 41 -10.66 -17.40 18.01
CA ASP A 41 -11.98 -16.74 17.90
C ASP A 41 -11.91 -15.48 17.02
N VAL A 42 -10.87 -14.67 17.21
CA VAL A 42 -10.67 -13.46 16.38
C VAL A 42 -10.37 -13.82 14.92
N GLU A 43 -9.48 -14.80 14.68
CA GLU A 43 -9.17 -15.27 13.34
C GLU A 43 -10.41 -15.85 12.65
N GLN A 44 -11.19 -16.68 13.33
CA GLN A 44 -12.43 -17.24 12.79
C GLN A 44 -13.45 -16.16 12.46
N ARG A 45 -13.67 -15.21 13.36
CA ARG A 45 -14.63 -14.11 13.17
C ARG A 45 -14.24 -13.18 12.00
N LEU A 46 -12.96 -12.85 11.87
CA LEU A 46 -12.51 -11.89 10.86
C LEU A 46 -12.14 -12.53 9.52
N LEU A 47 -11.58 -13.74 9.52
CA LEU A 47 -11.10 -14.42 8.32
C LEU A 47 -12.00 -15.60 7.88
N GLY A 48 -12.89 -16.08 8.75
CA GLY A 48 -13.69 -17.28 8.48
C GLY A 48 -12.89 -18.59 8.47
N LEU A 49 -11.73 -18.62 9.14
CA LEU A 49 -10.82 -19.76 9.15
C LEU A 49 -11.03 -20.59 10.43
N GLU A 50 -11.62 -21.78 10.30
CA GLU A 50 -11.88 -22.67 11.44
C GLU A 50 -10.61 -23.33 12.00
N GLN A 51 -9.58 -23.51 11.16
CA GLN A 51 -8.33 -24.20 11.52
C GLN A 51 -7.15 -23.25 11.78
N GLY A 52 -7.42 -21.95 11.90
CA GLY A 52 -6.40 -20.93 12.06
C GLY A 52 -5.79 -20.42 10.74
N SER A 53 -4.98 -19.40 10.85
CA SER A 53 -4.33 -18.72 9.73
C SER A 53 -2.96 -19.34 9.41
N PHE A 54 -2.53 -19.29 8.15
CA PHE A 54 -1.13 -19.58 7.75
C PHE A 54 -0.12 -18.70 8.47
N ARG A 55 -0.56 -17.52 8.90
CA ARG A 55 0.20 -16.62 9.76
C ARG A 55 -0.60 -16.43 11.06
N PRO A 56 -0.43 -17.29 12.06
CA PRO A 56 -1.12 -17.16 13.35
C PRO A 56 -0.83 -15.79 13.96
N VAL A 57 -1.82 -15.21 14.61
CA VAL A 57 -1.69 -13.84 15.16
C VAL A 57 -0.51 -13.72 16.13
N LEU A 58 -0.24 -14.75 16.94
CA LEU A 58 0.89 -14.78 17.88
C LEU A 58 2.27 -14.89 17.20
N SER A 59 2.33 -15.17 15.88
CA SER A 59 3.59 -15.13 15.13
C SER A 59 3.98 -13.73 14.70
N VAL A 60 3.13 -12.73 14.95
CA VAL A 60 3.37 -11.35 14.59
C VAL A 60 4.32 -10.70 15.59
N PRO A 61 5.53 -10.27 15.19
CA PRO A 61 6.56 -9.79 16.13
C PRO A 61 6.10 -8.60 16.98
N HIS A 62 5.20 -7.77 16.47
CA HIS A 62 4.70 -6.58 17.17
C HIS A 62 4.04 -6.91 18.51
N LEU A 63 3.37 -8.06 18.63
CA LEU A 63 2.72 -8.49 19.87
C LEU A 63 3.72 -8.81 20.99
N LEU A 64 4.95 -9.20 20.61
CA LEU A 64 5.99 -9.64 21.53
C LEU A 64 7.12 -8.61 21.71
N SER A 65 7.09 -7.53 20.96
CA SER A 65 8.10 -6.49 20.94
C SER A 65 7.64 -5.29 21.76
N GLY A 66 8.10 -5.18 23.01
CA GLY A 66 7.63 -4.19 23.98
C GLY A 66 7.28 -2.80 23.45
N GLU A 67 8.16 -2.18 22.64
CA GLU A 67 7.91 -0.87 22.03
C GLU A 67 6.78 -0.87 20.97
N ALA A 68 6.51 -2.03 20.36
CA ALA A 68 5.51 -2.19 19.32
C ALA A 68 4.19 -2.78 19.84
N SER A 69 4.07 -3.04 21.14
CA SER A 69 2.82 -3.48 21.76
C SER A 69 1.74 -2.40 21.60
N ALA A 70 0.51 -2.82 21.32
CA ALA A 70 -0.63 -1.95 21.03
C ALA A 70 -0.40 -0.95 19.87
N TYR A 71 0.50 -1.26 18.95
CA TYR A 71 0.86 -0.38 17.83
C TYR A 71 0.21 -0.79 16.50
N TYR A 72 -0.10 -2.08 16.32
CA TYR A 72 -0.46 -2.63 15.01
C TYR A 72 -1.70 -2.00 14.39
N HIS A 73 -2.63 -1.49 15.18
CA HIS A 73 -3.78 -0.73 14.69
C HIS A 73 -3.38 0.50 13.85
N GLY A 74 -2.19 1.05 14.08
CA GLY A 74 -1.64 2.18 13.31
C GLY A 74 -1.53 1.90 11.82
N TYR A 75 -1.26 0.65 11.41
CA TYR A 75 -1.23 0.28 9.99
C TYR A 75 -2.60 0.38 9.33
N VAL A 76 -3.65 -0.05 10.02
CA VAL A 76 -5.03 0.05 9.50
C VAL A 76 -5.46 1.52 9.41
N LEU A 77 -5.14 2.31 10.43
CA LEU A 77 -5.43 3.75 10.42
C LEU A 77 -4.66 4.48 9.31
N ALA A 78 -3.42 4.08 9.03
CA ALA A 78 -2.63 4.62 7.93
C ALA A 78 -3.27 4.29 6.57
N GLU A 79 -3.69 3.04 6.34
CA GLU A 79 -4.41 2.66 5.12
C GLU A 79 -5.72 3.44 4.94
N MET A 80 -6.48 3.64 6.01
CA MET A 80 -7.68 4.50 5.97
C MET A 80 -7.31 5.93 5.56
N GLY A 81 -6.24 6.49 6.12
CA GLY A 81 -5.74 7.82 5.79
C GLY A 81 -5.28 7.94 4.34
N VAL A 82 -4.62 6.90 3.82
CA VAL A 82 -4.22 6.81 2.40
C VAL A 82 -5.44 6.83 1.49
N GLU A 83 -6.46 6.02 1.76
CA GLU A 83 -7.66 5.98 0.92
C GLU A 83 -8.46 7.28 0.98
N GLN A 84 -8.57 7.90 2.14
CA GLN A 84 -9.24 9.20 2.30
C GLN A 84 -8.49 10.31 1.55
N THR A 85 -7.16 10.36 1.69
CA THR A 85 -6.31 11.32 0.94
C THR A 85 -6.42 11.10 -0.57
N ARG A 86 -6.36 9.84 -0.99
CA ARG A 86 -6.50 9.45 -2.39
C ARG A 86 -7.83 9.89 -2.97
N GLN A 87 -8.93 9.63 -2.28
CA GLN A 87 -10.25 10.05 -2.72
C GLN A 87 -10.37 11.57 -2.81
N PHE A 88 -9.83 12.29 -1.82
CA PHE A 88 -9.82 13.75 -1.84
C PHE A 88 -9.09 14.29 -3.08
N ILE A 89 -7.89 13.78 -3.38
CA ILE A 89 -7.13 14.22 -4.57
C ILE A 89 -7.87 13.88 -5.87
N LEU A 90 -8.43 12.66 -5.97
CA LEU A 90 -9.20 12.27 -7.16
C LEU A 90 -10.44 13.15 -7.36
N ASN A 91 -11.14 13.49 -6.30
CA ASN A 91 -12.30 14.38 -6.38
C ASN A 91 -11.92 15.81 -6.75
N ARG A 92 -10.78 16.31 -6.26
CA ARG A 92 -10.30 17.67 -6.53
C ARG A 92 -9.68 17.82 -7.92
N ASP A 93 -8.84 16.87 -8.34
CA ASP A 93 -7.98 17.00 -9.51
C ASP A 93 -8.31 15.99 -10.62
N GLY A 94 -9.05 14.93 -10.32
CA GLY A 94 -9.46 13.88 -11.26
C GLY A 94 -8.42 12.77 -11.47
N PHE A 95 -7.16 12.96 -11.12
CA PHE A 95 -6.06 12.03 -11.35
C PHE A 95 -4.96 12.14 -10.29
N LEU A 96 -4.13 11.10 -10.18
CA LEU A 96 -3.01 11.04 -9.23
C LEU A 96 -1.66 11.05 -9.95
N THR A 97 -1.50 10.15 -10.94
CA THR A 97 -0.25 10.00 -11.70
C THR A 97 0.00 11.27 -12.51
N ASP A 98 1.23 11.75 -12.46
CA ASP A 98 1.67 12.99 -13.15
C ASP A 98 0.88 14.24 -12.75
N ASN A 99 0.23 14.22 -11.59
CA ASN A 99 -0.45 15.39 -11.06
C ASN A 99 0.55 16.38 -10.45
N PRO A 100 0.79 17.54 -11.07
CA PRO A 100 1.79 18.51 -10.59
C PRO A 100 1.40 19.14 -9.24
N LYS A 101 0.13 19.04 -8.83
CA LYS A 101 -0.35 19.56 -7.54
C LYS A 101 -0.18 18.56 -6.40
N LEU A 102 0.04 17.27 -6.71
CA LEU A 102 0.08 16.22 -5.70
C LEU A 102 1.24 16.41 -4.72
N ALA A 103 2.48 16.49 -5.23
CA ALA A 103 3.66 16.62 -4.38
C ALA A 103 3.65 17.89 -3.53
N PRO A 104 3.35 19.11 -4.06
CA PRO A 104 3.20 20.30 -3.25
C PRO A 104 2.12 20.17 -2.17
N THR A 105 0.96 19.57 -2.49
CA THR A 105 -0.12 19.37 -1.54
C THR A 105 0.30 18.46 -0.38
N LEU A 106 0.93 17.32 -0.69
CA LEU A 106 1.43 16.38 0.35
C LEU A 106 2.55 17.00 1.17
N CYS A 107 3.44 17.78 0.53
CA CYS A 107 4.52 18.47 1.22
C CYS A 107 3.97 19.44 2.27
N GLU A 108 3.03 20.31 1.91
CA GLU A 108 2.45 21.28 2.82
C GLU A 108 1.61 20.63 3.93
N SER A 109 0.86 19.57 3.59
CA SER A 109 -0.10 18.98 4.53
C SER A 109 0.52 17.98 5.48
N TYR A 110 1.49 17.15 5.01
CA TYR A 110 2.04 16.04 5.78
C TYR A 110 3.52 16.20 6.09
N TRP A 111 4.37 16.54 5.09
CA TRP A 111 5.82 16.44 5.27
C TRP A 111 6.43 17.63 6.01
N LYS A 112 6.07 18.87 5.65
CA LYS A 112 6.56 20.07 6.32
C LYS A 112 6.22 20.13 7.82
N PRO A 113 4.98 19.79 8.23
CA PRO A 113 4.66 19.77 9.64
C PRO A 113 5.39 18.67 10.43
N GLY A 114 5.90 17.63 9.76
CA GLY A 114 6.59 16.51 10.40
C GLY A 114 5.67 15.74 11.34
N ASN A 115 6.00 15.61 12.61
CA ASN A 115 5.20 14.90 13.62
C ASN A 115 4.47 15.86 14.59
N ARG A 116 4.02 17.02 14.09
CA ARG A 116 3.40 18.07 14.94
C ARG A 116 1.97 17.75 15.35
N TYR A 117 1.22 17.04 14.51
CA TYR A 117 -0.21 16.79 14.68
C TYR A 117 -0.52 15.30 14.73
N GLY A 118 -1.62 14.93 15.36
CA GLY A 118 -2.14 13.57 15.27
C GLY A 118 -2.79 13.28 13.88
N LEU A 119 -2.97 12.00 13.55
CA LEU A 119 -3.51 11.58 12.25
C LEU A 119 -4.87 12.24 11.91
N HIS A 120 -5.78 12.33 12.88
CA HIS A 120 -7.08 12.99 12.68
C HIS A 120 -6.94 14.45 12.25
N ASP A 121 -6.01 15.17 12.86
CA ASP A 121 -5.80 16.58 12.57
C ASP A 121 -5.09 16.79 11.24
N TYR A 122 -4.17 15.87 10.86
CA TYR A 122 -3.57 15.87 9.53
C TYR A 122 -4.63 15.73 8.44
N LEU A 123 -5.52 14.76 8.58
CA LEU A 123 -6.58 14.52 7.61
C LEU A 123 -7.59 15.65 7.57
N GLN A 124 -7.98 16.20 8.74
CA GLN A 124 -8.84 17.37 8.80
C GLN A 124 -8.23 18.57 8.04
N ARG A 125 -6.94 18.80 8.19
CA ARG A 125 -6.24 19.91 7.50
C ARG A 125 -6.11 19.66 6.00
N MET A 126 -5.86 18.42 5.59
CA MET A 126 -5.67 18.04 4.21
C MET A 126 -6.99 17.95 3.44
N THR A 127 -7.99 17.28 4.00
CA THR A 127 -9.21 16.88 3.31
C THR A 127 -10.45 17.65 3.73
N GLY A 128 -10.38 18.40 4.85
CA GLY A 128 -11.52 19.04 5.48
C GLY A 128 -12.30 18.14 6.43
N GLU A 129 -11.95 16.86 6.52
CA GLU A 129 -12.63 15.86 7.34
C GLU A 129 -11.64 15.11 8.23
N ARG A 130 -12.08 14.75 9.42
CA ARG A 130 -11.33 13.84 10.29
C ARG A 130 -11.27 12.45 9.66
N LEU A 131 -10.32 11.63 10.14
CA LEU A 131 -10.20 10.24 9.67
C LEU A 131 -11.55 9.53 9.76
N ASN A 132 -11.97 8.94 8.63
CA ASN A 132 -13.15 8.10 8.55
C ASN A 132 -12.87 6.85 7.70
N ALA A 133 -13.60 5.76 7.94
CA ALA A 133 -13.38 4.49 7.27
C ALA A 133 -14.12 4.38 5.93
N GLN A 134 -15.00 5.33 5.59
CA GLN A 134 -15.90 5.20 4.44
C GLN A 134 -15.15 5.06 3.12
N PRO A 135 -14.10 5.86 2.79
CA PRO A 135 -13.34 5.70 1.56
C PRO A 135 -12.73 4.30 1.38
N MET A 136 -12.24 3.73 2.48
CA MET A 136 -11.71 2.37 2.49
C MET A 136 -12.81 1.31 2.33
N ALA A 137 -13.92 1.47 3.04
CA ALA A 137 -15.08 0.59 2.93
C ALA A 137 -15.66 0.59 1.51
N ASP A 138 -15.84 1.75 0.89
CA ASP A 138 -16.32 1.89 -0.48
C ASP A 138 -15.39 1.18 -1.47
N ARG A 139 -14.08 1.28 -1.26
CA ARG A 139 -13.10 0.60 -2.10
C ARG A 139 -13.21 -0.93 -2.03
N VAL A 140 -13.33 -1.49 -0.81
CA VAL A 140 -13.31 -2.95 -0.61
C VAL A 140 -14.67 -3.61 -0.90
N ASN A 141 -15.76 -2.86 -0.80
CA ASN A 141 -17.13 -3.33 -1.08
C ASN A 141 -17.55 -3.17 -2.54
N ARG A 142 -16.67 -2.59 -3.37
CA ARG A 142 -16.98 -2.38 -4.79
C ARG A 142 -17.17 -3.70 -5.52
N SER A 143 -18.23 -3.79 -6.31
CA SER A 143 -18.49 -4.96 -7.16
C SER A 143 -17.39 -5.15 -8.22
N THR A 144 -17.31 -6.34 -8.79
CA THR A 144 -16.38 -6.64 -9.89
C THR A 144 -16.68 -5.77 -11.12
N GLU A 145 -17.95 -5.57 -11.44
CA GLU A 145 -18.44 -4.78 -12.56
C GLU A 145 -18.04 -3.30 -12.40
N GLU A 146 -18.27 -2.73 -11.21
CA GLU A 146 -17.83 -1.36 -10.87
C GLU A 146 -16.31 -1.21 -10.95
N ALA A 147 -15.57 -2.20 -10.45
CA ALA A 147 -14.12 -2.18 -10.50
C ALA A 147 -13.58 -2.22 -11.94
N ILE A 148 -14.21 -3.01 -12.82
CA ILE A 148 -13.87 -3.08 -14.24
C ILE A 148 -14.25 -1.77 -14.95
N ALA A 149 -15.44 -1.23 -14.70
CA ALA A 149 -15.88 0.02 -15.30
C ALA A 149 -14.91 1.19 -14.97
N MET A 150 -14.54 1.33 -13.70
CA MET A 150 -13.55 2.35 -13.27
C MET A 150 -12.17 2.12 -13.85
N ALA A 151 -11.75 0.86 -14.02
CA ALA A 151 -10.45 0.57 -14.64
C ALA A 151 -10.45 0.96 -16.13
N ARG A 152 -11.54 0.72 -16.86
CA ARG A 152 -11.71 1.14 -18.26
C ARG A 152 -11.72 2.65 -18.38
N GLU A 153 -12.53 3.33 -17.57
CA GLU A 153 -12.55 4.81 -17.55
C GLU A 153 -11.17 5.40 -17.27
N SER A 154 -10.42 4.83 -16.31
CA SER A 154 -9.06 5.27 -16.02
C SER A 154 -8.11 5.04 -17.19
N TYR A 155 -8.25 3.93 -17.89
CA TYR A 155 -7.45 3.60 -19.09
C TYR A 155 -7.74 4.57 -20.24
N ASP A 156 -9.03 4.80 -20.53
CA ASP A 156 -9.46 5.72 -21.59
C ASP A 156 -9.00 7.15 -21.31
N ARG A 157 -9.03 7.57 -20.03
CA ARG A 157 -8.54 8.90 -19.62
C ARG A 157 -7.04 9.05 -19.86
N VAL A 158 -6.22 8.04 -19.57
CA VAL A 158 -4.76 8.07 -19.82
C VAL A 158 -4.47 8.16 -21.32
N GLY A 159 -5.22 7.43 -22.15
CA GLY A 159 -5.07 7.49 -23.61
C GLY A 159 -5.37 8.86 -24.21
N ASN A 160 -6.13 9.70 -23.52
CA ASN A 160 -6.50 11.05 -23.94
C ASN A 160 -5.65 12.17 -23.29
N GLN A 161 -4.64 11.82 -22.48
CA GLN A 161 -3.73 12.80 -21.91
C GLN A 161 -2.49 12.93 -22.79
N ASP A 162 -2.11 14.16 -23.09
CA ASP A 162 -0.81 14.42 -23.70
C ASP A 162 0.27 13.99 -22.69
N GLY A 163 0.99 12.93 -23.03
CA GLY A 163 2.15 12.51 -22.27
C GLY A 163 3.23 13.58 -22.26
N PHE A 164 4.15 13.53 -21.30
CA PHE A 164 5.31 14.40 -21.28
C PHE A 164 6.13 14.22 -22.56
N GLN A 165 6.32 15.31 -23.33
CA GLN A 165 7.01 15.29 -24.63
C GLN A 165 8.44 15.84 -24.55
N GLY A 166 8.89 16.25 -23.36
CA GLY A 166 10.23 16.80 -23.17
C GLY A 166 11.28 15.73 -22.87
N PRO A 167 12.56 16.09 -22.89
CA PRO A 167 13.61 15.21 -22.43
C PRO A 167 13.43 14.91 -20.93
N VAL A 168 13.65 13.65 -20.53
CA VAL A 168 13.60 13.25 -19.13
C VAL A 168 14.90 13.67 -18.44
N ASP A 169 14.85 14.76 -17.67
CA ASP A 169 15.94 15.16 -16.76
C ASP A 169 15.63 14.68 -15.34
N MET A 170 16.25 13.61 -14.94
CA MET A 170 16.08 13.05 -13.60
C MET A 170 17.00 13.68 -12.55
N ASN A 171 17.88 14.62 -12.95
CA ASN A 171 18.95 15.17 -12.08
C ASN A 171 19.69 14.07 -11.29
N ALA A 172 19.92 12.95 -11.95
CA ALA A 172 20.54 11.76 -11.37
C ALA A 172 21.43 11.05 -12.39
N SER A 173 22.49 10.39 -11.93
CA SER A 173 23.28 9.46 -12.74
C SER A 173 22.86 8.04 -12.40
N ILE A 174 22.46 7.27 -13.42
CA ILE A 174 21.99 5.89 -13.28
C ILE A 174 22.94 4.98 -14.04
N ALA A 175 23.51 4.00 -13.35
CA ALA A 175 24.26 2.91 -13.96
C ALA A 175 23.45 1.62 -13.88
N LEU A 176 23.22 0.97 -15.01
CA LEU A 176 22.59 -0.35 -15.12
C LEU A 176 23.69 -1.40 -15.15
N ILE A 177 23.71 -2.28 -14.16
CA ILE A 177 24.79 -3.23 -13.93
C ILE A 177 24.24 -4.65 -13.86
N HIS A 178 24.90 -5.59 -14.54
CA HIS A 178 24.67 -7.03 -14.40
C HIS A 178 25.97 -7.71 -13.98
N GLY A 179 26.03 -8.20 -12.76
CA GLY A 179 27.27 -8.71 -12.17
C GLY A 179 28.36 -7.62 -12.12
N GLN A 180 29.44 -7.80 -12.89
CA GLN A 180 30.52 -6.82 -13.04
C GLN A 180 30.43 -5.99 -14.32
N GLN A 181 29.47 -6.28 -15.19
CA GLN A 181 29.27 -5.59 -16.47
C GLN A 181 28.39 -4.37 -16.30
N ILE A 182 28.85 -3.21 -16.75
CA ILE A 182 28.01 -2.02 -16.93
C ILE A 182 27.31 -2.13 -18.29
N ILE A 183 25.99 -2.26 -18.26
CA ILE A 183 25.14 -2.33 -19.47
C ILE A 183 24.99 -0.94 -20.07
N ALA A 184 24.69 0.05 -19.21
CA ALA A 184 24.51 1.44 -19.59
C ALA A 184 24.86 2.37 -18.42
N ASP A 185 25.29 3.59 -18.71
CA ASP A 185 25.58 4.63 -17.72
C ASP A 185 25.16 6.00 -18.28
N THR A 186 24.18 6.64 -17.61
CA THR A 186 23.65 7.96 -18.02
C THR A 186 24.63 9.11 -17.85
N LYS A 187 25.83 8.87 -17.28
CA LYS A 187 26.92 9.85 -17.35
C LYS A 187 27.46 10.05 -18.75
N SER A 188 27.30 9.05 -19.64
CA SER A 188 27.84 9.03 -20.99
C SER A 188 26.79 8.97 -22.11
N MET A 189 25.51 8.84 -21.74
CA MET A 189 24.41 8.72 -22.69
C MET A 189 23.10 9.25 -22.10
N SER A 190 22.08 9.48 -22.95
CA SER A 190 20.75 9.87 -22.48
C SER A 190 20.06 8.75 -21.72
N PHE A 191 19.00 9.08 -20.96
CA PHE A 191 18.20 8.09 -20.27
C PHE A 191 17.50 7.12 -21.26
N GLU A 192 17.03 7.64 -22.38
CA GLU A 192 16.38 6.87 -23.45
C GLU A 192 17.35 5.88 -24.09
N GLU A 193 18.60 6.30 -24.36
CA GLU A 193 19.63 5.41 -24.87
C GLU A 193 20.00 4.33 -23.84
N ALA A 194 20.08 4.66 -22.56
CA ALA A 194 20.33 3.71 -21.50
C ALA A 194 19.18 2.68 -21.37
N ALA A 195 17.93 3.13 -21.47
CA ALA A 195 16.77 2.26 -21.47
C ALA A 195 16.77 1.30 -22.68
N ALA A 196 17.04 1.80 -23.89
CA ALA A 196 17.13 0.97 -25.08
C ALA A 196 18.25 -0.10 -25.00
N LYS A 197 19.41 0.26 -24.45
CA LYS A 197 20.49 -0.71 -24.19
C LYS A 197 20.10 -1.79 -23.18
N PHE A 198 19.37 -1.40 -22.15
CA PHE A 198 18.89 -2.37 -21.17
C PHE A 198 17.85 -3.31 -21.78
N GLU A 199 16.92 -2.81 -22.56
CA GLU A 199 15.95 -3.64 -23.30
C GLU A 199 16.63 -4.62 -24.20
N ALA A 200 17.61 -4.18 -25.01
CA ALA A 200 18.38 -5.05 -25.88
C ALA A 200 19.16 -6.13 -25.09
N PHE A 201 19.72 -5.76 -23.93
CA PHE A 201 20.38 -6.72 -23.04
C PHE A 201 19.42 -7.80 -22.54
N ILE A 202 18.22 -7.41 -22.08
CA ILE A 202 17.20 -8.35 -21.61
C ILE A 202 16.78 -9.29 -22.75
N GLN A 203 16.53 -8.77 -23.96
CA GLN A 203 16.17 -9.61 -25.11
C GLN A 203 17.24 -10.64 -25.47
N GLN A 204 18.52 -10.30 -25.35
CA GLN A 204 19.63 -11.20 -25.62
C GLN A 204 19.85 -12.28 -24.55
N HIS A 205 19.47 -11.97 -23.29
CA HIS A 205 19.73 -12.82 -22.13
C HIS A 205 18.47 -13.48 -21.56
N SER A 206 17.28 -13.17 -22.10
CA SER A 206 16.07 -13.92 -21.77
C SER A 206 16.21 -15.35 -22.29
N PRO A 207 15.94 -16.37 -21.46
CA PRO A 207 15.88 -17.73 -21.97
C PRO A 207 14.84 -17.77 -23.09
N SER A 208 15.25 -18.19 -24.27
CA SER A 208 14.35 -18.50 -25.38
C SER A 208 13.28 -19.43 -24.81
N GLY A 209 12.03 -18.96 -24.72
CA GLY A 209 10.94 -19.76 -24.22
C GLY A 209 10.87 -21.05 -25.02
N GLU A 210 11.26 -22.15 -24.40
CA GLU A 210 10.84 -23.46 -24.87
C GLU A 210 9.32 -23.48 -24.73
N ASN A 211 8.65 -23.38 -25.86
CA ASN A 211 7.23 -23.66 -25.98
C ASN A 211 7.02 -25.09 -25.44
N GLY A 212 6.60 -25.18 -24.18
CA GLY A 212 6.08 -26.39 -23.61
C GLY A 212 4.80 -26.77 -24.37
N SER A 213 4.94 -27.77 -25.19
CA SER A 213 3.83 -28.53 -25.77
C SER A 213 3.02 -29.26 -24.69
#